data_5233230b315b1880a9b7940fe91e9833
#
_entry.id   5233230b315b1880a9b7940fe91e9833
#
_cell.length_a   1.000
_cell.length_b   1.000
_cell.length_c   1.000
_cell.angle_alpha   90.00
_cell.angle_beta   90.00
_cell.angle_gamma   90.00
#
_symmetry.space_group_name_H-M   'P 1'
#
loop_
_entity.id
_entity.type
_entity.pdbx_description
1 polymer ?
#
loop_
_entity_poly.entity_id
_entity_poly.type
_entity_poly.pdbx_seq_one_letter_code
_entity_poly.pdbx_strand_id
1 'polypeptide(L)'
;MSLSKKLLAFAAPAALLTLGGCATGFPAQVSRFQQLPAPAGQSFVIQAADARDRGGIEFGQYADLVRRHLVALGYSEASGPADASLVVTLDYGVDRGREHLATRPALGAWGFGAYRNPWRFGGYRGFGRYSPFFWGGGDPFGWGWGPSEIDVSTVYTSFLDMDIKRAADGKSVFEGTAKARSATDRLQALVPNLVEAMFTRFPGNSGETVRITVPPPPKQARR
;
A
#
# COMPACT_ATOMS: atom_id res chain seq x y z
N MET A 1 11.08 11.41 -52.07
CA MET A 1 10.90 11.41 -50.60
C MET A 1 11.01 9.98 -50.13
N SER A 2 12.09 9.63 -49.43
CA SER A 2 12.48 8.26 -49.18
C SER A 2 11.60 7.60 -48.10
N LEU A 3 11.35 6.31 -48.31
CA LEU A 3 10.55 5.44 -47.44
C LEU A 3 11.07 5.46 -45.98
N SER A 4 12.34 5.72 -45.76
CA SER A 4 12.99 5.82 -44.45
C SER A 4 12.51 6.97 -43.60
N LYS A 5 12.09 8.11 -44.16
CA LYS A 5 11.57 9.25 -43.43
C LYS A 5 10.12 9.02 -42.91
N LYS A 6 9.35 8.17 -43.57
CA LYS A 6 8.00 7.80 -43.17
C LYS A 6 7.99 6.78 -42.03
N LEU A 7 8.99 5.89 -41.97
CA LEU A 7 9.15 4.91 -40.89
C LEU A 7 9.60 5.58 -39.56
N LEU A 8 10.43 6.63 -39.63
CA LEU A 8 10.83 7.37 -38.41
C LEU A 8 9.67 8.18 -37.80
N ALA A 9 8.72 8.64 -38.61
CA ALA A 9 7.58 9.42 -38.11
C ALA A 9 6.54 8.58 -37.35
N PHE A 10 6.48 7.25 -37.60
CA PHE A 10 5.59 6.34 -36.86
C PHE A 10 6.23 5.74 -35.60
N ALA A 11 7.56 5.72 -35.47
CA ALA A 11 8.25 5.18 -34.31
C ALA A 11 8.22 6.15 -33.09
N ALA A 12 8.12 7.46 -33.31
CA ALA A 12 8.11 8.47 -32.26
C ALA A 12 6.85 8.44 -31.35
N PRO A 13 5.60 8.26 -31.83
CA PRO A 13 4.44 8.20 -30.96
C PRO A 13 4.31 6.87 -30.18
N ALA A 14 4.90 5.75 -30.69
CA ALA A 14 4.85 4.47 -30.00
C ALA A 14 5.76 4.43 -28.76
N ALA A 15 6.86 5.17 -28.74
CA ALA A 15 7.75 5.25 -27.59
C ALA A 15 7.21 6.09 -26.41
N LEU A 16 6.24 6.96 -26.67
CA LEU A 16 5.61 7.80 -25.62
C LEU A 16 4.53 7.06 -24.83
N LEU A 17 4.06 5.92 -25.28
CA LEU A 17 3.03 5.13 -24.58
C LEU A 17 3.59 4.23 -23.46
N THR A 18 4.89 4.07 -23.36
CA THR A 18 5.53 3.18 -22.36
C THR A 18 5.93 3.86 -21.05
N LEU A 19 5.72 5.17 -20.91
CA LEU A 19 5.89 5.89 -19.63
C LEU A 19 4.62 5.80 -18.73
N GLY A 20 3.98 4.66 -18.73
CA GLY A 20 3.00 4.30 -17.71
C GLY A 20 3.72 4.18 -16.36
N GLY A 21 3.83 5.29 -15.62
CA GLY A 21 4.43 5.31 -14.30
C GLY A 21 3.88 4.15 -13.46
N CYS A 22 4.75 3.34 -12.89
CA CYS A 22 4.41 2.29 -11.96
C CYS A 22 3.66 2.90 -10.77
N ALA A 23 2.34 2.97 -10.87
CA ALA A 23 1.50 3.30 -9.74
C ALA A 23 1.55 2.09 -8.82
N THR A 24 2.25 2.21 -7.70
CA THR A 24 2.33 1.15 -6.70
C THR A 24 0.94 0.95 -6.10
N GLY A 25 0.42 -0.28 -6.21
CA GLY A 25 -0.85 -0.65 -5.59
C GLY A 25 -0.76 -0.62 -4.06
N PHE A 26 -1.90 -0.67 -3.40
CA PHE A 26 -2.02 -0.70 -1.95
C PHE A 26 -2.00 -2.16 -1.44
N PRO A 27 -0.91 -2.63 -0.78
CA PRO A 27 -0.82 -3.99 -0.28
C PRO A 27 -1.55 -4.11 1.06
N ALA A 28 -2.51 -5.02 1.15
CA ALA A 28 -3.23 -5.36 2.37
C ALA A 28 -3.15 -6.86 2.64
N GLN A 29 -3.19 -7.24 3.91
CA GLN A 29 -3.34 -8.61 4.37
C GLN A 29 -4.78 -8.79 4.87
N VAL A 30 -5.48 -9.78 4.33
CA VAL A 30 -6.88 -10.05 4.67
C VAL A 30 -6.99 -11.45 5.23
N SER A 31 -7.57 -11.57 6.42
CA SER A 31 -7.90 -12.83 7.09
C SER A 31 -9.41 -12.95 7.18
N ARG A 32 -9.95 -14.15 6.89
CA ARG A 32 -11.41 -14.39 6.83
C ARG A 32 -11.80 -15.72 7.43
N PHE A 33 -12.89 -15.69 8.18
CA PHE A 33 -13.65 -16.88 8.61
C PHE A 33 -15.09 -16.70 8.16
N GLN A 34 -15.67 -17.69 7.51
CA GLN A 34 -17.01 -17.53 6.95
C GLN A 34 -17.85 -18.80 6.95
N GLN A 35 -19.14 -18.60 7.20
CA GLN A 35 -20.25 -19.54 7.06
C GLN A 35 -21.48 -18.77 6.51
N LEU A 36 -21.24 -17.87 5.54
CA LEU A 36 -22.27 -17.00 5.00
C LEU A 36 -23.36 -17.82 4.29
N PRO A 37 -24.65 -17.51 4.50
CA PRO A 37 -25.72 -18.03 3.69
C PRO A 37 -25.65 -17.48 2.26
N ALA A 38 -26.30 -18.16 1.32
CA ALA A 38 -26.48 -17.65 -0.04
C ALA A 38 -27.16 -16.27 0.02
N PRO A 39 -26.79 -15.31 -0.85
CA PRO A 39 -27.30 -13.93 -0.79
C PRO A 39 -28.81 -13.83 -1.03
N ALA A 40 -29.38 -14.73 -1.81
CA ALA A 40 -30.80 -14.72 -2.19
C ALA A 40 -31.70 -14.69 -0.95
N GLY A 41 -32.52 -13.62 -0.83
CA GLY A 41 -33.47 -13.48 0.28
C GLY A 41 -32.84 -12.97 1.59
N GLN A 42 -31.55 -12.66 1.61
CA GLN A 42 -30.90 -12.10 2.79
C GLN A 42 -30.90 -10.58 2.71
N SER A 43 -31.31 -9.95 3.82
CA SER A 43 -31.27 -8.52 4.02
C SER A 43 -30.23 -8.14 5.07
N PHE A 44 -29.60 -6.98 4.93
CA PHE A 44 -28.57 -6.54 5.88
C PHE A 44 -28.80 -5.11 6.35
N VAL A 45 -28.27 -4.81 7.53
CA VAL A 45 -28.07 -3.45 8.04
C VAL A 45 -26.62 -3.30 8.46
N ILE A 46 -26.06 -2.10 8.28
CA ILE A 46 -24.69 -1.80 8.66
C ILE A 46 -24.70 -0.91 9.91
N GLN A 47 -23.86 -1.23 10.88
CA GLN A 47 -23.68 -0.47 12.11
C GLN A 47 -22.20 -0.32 12.48
N ALA A 48 -21.87 0.76 13.20
CA ALA A 48 -20.55 0.95 13.78
C ALA A 48 -20.35 0.08 15.01
N ALA A 49 -19.18 -0.52 15.17
CA ALA A 49 -18.80 -1.22 16.39
C ALA A 49 -18.64 -0.23 17.55
N ASP A 50 -17.92 0.88 17.32
CA ASP A 50 -17.77 1.93 18.34
C ASP A 50 -19.00 2.85 18.36
N ALA A 51 -19.47 3.13 19.56
CA ALA A 51 -20.60 4.05 19.77
C ALA A 51 -20.29 5.49 19.32
N ARG A 52 -19.02 5.89 19.31
CA ARG A 52 -18.56 7.21 18.87
C ARG A 52 -18.76 7.44 17.38
N ASP A 53 -18.71 6.40 16.59
CA ASP A 53 -18.82 6.46 15.12
C ASP A 53 -20.27 6.41 14.65
N ARG A 54 -21.21 6.07 15.54
CA ARG A 54 -22.63 5.97 15.23
C ARG A 54 -23.18 7.33 14.76
N GLY A 55 -23.73 7.36 13.54
CA GLY A 55 -24.28 8.58 12.96
C GLY A 55 -23.20 9.56 12.46
N GLY A 56 -21.92 9.20 12.52
CA GLY A 56 -20.83 10.00 11.97
C GLY A 56 -20.85 10.05 10.43
N ILE A 57 -20.52 11.22 9.88
CA ILE A 57 -20.44 11.38 8.40
C ILE A 57 -19.36 10.48 7.82
N GLU A 58 -18.21 10.37 8.47
CA GLU A 58 -17.10 9.54 8.05
C GLU A 58 -17.50 8.06 8.01
N PHE A 59 -18.09 7.55 9.08
CA PHE A 59 -18.62 6.20 9.14
C PHE A 59 -19.64 5.96 8.01
N GLY A 60 -20.54 6.92 7.77
CA GLY A 60 -21.55 6.83 6.71
C GLY A 60 -20.91 6.59 5.33
N GLN A 61 -19.83 7.31 5.02
CA GLN A 61 -19.10 7.12 3.76
C GLN A 61 -18.49 5.73 3.62
N TYR A 62 -17.91 5.18 4.68
CA TYR A 62 -17.33 3.83 4.65
C TYR A 62 -18.40 2.75 4.63
N ALA A 63 -19.49 2.93 5.36
CA ALA A 63 -20.66 2.06 5.29
C ALA A 63 -21.27 2.02 3.88
N ASP A 64 -21.28 3.14 3.17
CA ASP A 64 -21.74 3.22 1.78
C ASP A 64 -20.85 2.41 0.81
N LEU A 65 -19.54 2.35 1.07
CA LEU A 65 -18.65 1.49 0.29
C LEU A 65 -19.01 0.01 0.49
N VAL A 66 -19.11 -0.42 1.74
CA VAL A 66 -19.48 -1.80 2.10
C VAL A 66 -20.86 -2.17 1.55
N ARG A 67 -21.85 -1.25 1.66
CA ARG A 67 -23.18 -1.41 1.11
C ARG A 67 -23.16 -1.72 -0.38
N ARG A 68 -22.42 -0.94 -1.16
CA ARG A 68 -22.31 -1.14 -2.61
C ARG A 68 -21.76 -2.52 -2.96
N HIS A 69 -20.76 -2.99 -2.24
CA HIS A 69 -20.21 -4.32 -2.44
C HIS A 69 -21.20 -5.44 -2.09
N LEU A 70 -21.89 -5.33 -0.96
CA LEU A 70 -22.89 -6.35 -0.55
C LEU A 70 -24.06 -6.40 -1.52
N VAL A 71 -24.55 -5.25 -1.97
CA VAL A 71 -25.62 -5.18 -2.98
C VAL A 71 -25.17 -5.79 -4.31
N ALA A 72 -23.94 -5.50 -4.75
CA ALA A 72 -23.38 -6.11 -5.96
C ALA A 72 -23.22 -7.63 -5.86
N LEU A 73 -23.09 -8.17 -4.65
CA LEU A 73 -23.07 -9.62 -4.36
C LEU A 73 -24.48 -10.25 -4.26
N GLY A 74 -25.54 -9.43 -4.33
CA GLY A 74 -26.94 -9.91 -4.32
C GLY A 74 -27.63 -9.87 -2.97
N TYR A 75 -27.03 -9.26 -1.95
CA TYR A 75 -27.70 -8.98 -0.67
C TYR A 75 -28.60 -7.75 -0.81
N SER A 76 -29.69 -7.67 -0.06
CA SER A 76 -30.61 -6.53 -0.06
C SER A 76 -30.41 -5.67 1.19
N GLU A 77 -30.46 -4.36 1.08
CA GLU A 77 -30.43 -3.49 2.24
C GLU A 77 -31.81 -3.49 2.94
N ALA A 78 -31.81 -3.67 4.25
CA ALA A 78 -33.02 -3.61 5.05
C ALA A 78 -33.39 -2.15 5.35
N SER A 79 -34.70 -1.86 5.52
CA SER A 79 -35.21 -0.54 5.91
C SER A 79 -34.82 -0.16 7.36
N GLY A 80 -34.53 -1.15 8.18
CA GLY A 80 -34.13 -0.95 9.57
C GLY A 80 -33.58 -2.23 10.21
N PRO A 81 -33.05 -2.11 11.44
CA PRO A 81 -32.47 -3.26 12.13
C PRO A 81 -33.46 -4.40 12.41
N ALA A 82 -34.77 -4.10 12.54
CA ALA A 82 -35.81 -5.08 12.79
C ALA A 82 -36.11 -5.96 11.58
N ASP A 83 -35.90 -5.44 10.36
CA ASP A 83 -36.18 -6.11 9.08
C ASP A 83 -34.94 -6.82 8.50
N ALA A 84 -33.78 -6.64 9.13
CA ALA A 84 -32.54 -7.23 8.67
C ALA A 84 -32.39 -8.68 9.12
N SER A 85 -32.03 -9.57 8.20
CA SER A 85 -31.62 -10.93 8.52
C SER A 85 -30.15 -11.02 8.97
N LEU A 86 -29.34 -10.05 8.55
CA LEU A 86 -27.91 -9.94 8.86
C LEU A 86 -27.58 -8.56 9.42
N VAL A 87 -26.72 -8.53 10.42
CA VAL A 87 -26.17 -7.30 10.98
C VAL A 87 -24.67 -7.25 10.67
N VAL A 88 -24.26 -6.27 9.88
CA VAL A 88 -22.88 -6.03 9.52
C VAL A 88 -22.30 -4.97 10.47
N THR A 89 -21.29 -5.35 11.22
CA THR A 89 -20.61 -4.45 12.17
C THR A 89 -19.23 -4.10 11.60
N LEU A 90 -18.91 -2.83 11.54
CA LEU A 90 -17.63 -2.33 11.07
C LEU A 90 -16.87 -1.64 12.20
N ASP A 91 -15.57 -2.00 12.30
CA ASP A 91 -14.57 -1.29 13.09
C ASP A 91 -13.38 -0.95 12.22
N TYR A 92 -12.83 0.23 12.34
CA TYR A 92 -11.70 0.68 11.54
C TYR A 92 -10.83 1.67 12.30
N GLY A 93 -9.56 1.69 11.97
CA GLY A 93 -8.64 2.60 12.61
C GLY A 93 -7.24 2.53 12.04
N VAL A 94 -6.39 3.35 12.67
CA VAL A 94 -4.96 3.38 12.43
C VAL A 94 -4.24 3.49 13.76
N ASP A 95 -3.11 2.83 13.90
CA ASP A 95 -2.27 2.91 15.09
C ASP A 95 -1.53 4.27 15.17
N ARG A 96 -0.85 4.50 16.29
CA ARG A 96 -0.08 5.74 16.52
C ARG A 96 1.19 5.84 15.68
N GLY A 97 1.46 4.84 14.85
CA GLY A 97 2.69 4.73 14.09
C GLY A 97 3.87 4.22 14.93
N ARG A 98 4.81 3.60 14.25
CA ARG A 98 6.08 3.14 14.83
C ARG A 98 7.22 3.70 14.00
N GLU A 99 8.22 4.23 14.67
CA GLU A 99 9.46 4.64 14.01
C GLU A 99 10.19 3.41 13.50
N HIS A 100 10.51 3.43 12.23
CA HIS A 100 11.31 2.42 11.56
C HIS A 100 12.65 3.04 11.18
N LEU A 101 13.71 2.55 11.80
CA LEU A 101 15.09 2.94 11.51
C LEU A 101 15.62 2.03 10.41
N ALA A 102 15.87 2.57 9.24
CA ALA A 102 16.55 1.88 8.16
C ALA A 102 17.95 2.47 7.98
N THR A 103 18.97 1.65 8.21
CA THR A 103 20.35 2.02 7.91
C THR A 103 20.60 1.76 6.43
N ARG A 104 20.83 2.80 5.65
CA ARG A 104 21.28 2.67 4.26
C ARG A 104 22.77 2.89 4.21
N PRO A 105 23.56 1.98 3.59
CA PRO A 105 24.96 2.30 3.28
C PRO A 105 24.97 3.53 2.39
N ALA A 106 25.74 4.53 2.78
CA ALA A 106 25.93 5.71 1.94
C ALA A 106 26.59 5.29 0.63
N LEU A 107 25.84 5.27 -0.46
CA LEU A 107 26.31 4.95 -1.82
C LEU A 107 27.31 5.98 -2.37
N GLY A 108 27.78 6.92 -1.54
CA GLY A 108 28.69 7.97 -1.94
C GLY A 108 30.14 7.55 -2.14
N ALA A 109 30.59 6.42 -1.61
CA ALA A 109 31.99 6.01 -1.68
C ALA A 109 32.35 5.14 -2.90
N TRP A 110 31.37 4.54 -3.58
CA TRP A 110 31.58 3.69 -4.76
C TRP A 110 31.19 4.38 -6.07
N GLY A 111 30.96 5.68 -5.99
CA GLY A 111 30.34 6.42 -7.00
C GLY A 111 31.10 6.48 -8.30
N PHE A 112 31.36 7.50 -8.74
CA PHE A 112 31.65 7.99 -10.05
C PHE A 112 33.12 8.41 -10.27
N GLY A 113 34.01 8.06 -9.34
CA GLY A 113 35.42 8.43 -9.44
C GLY A 113 36.29 7.47 -10.29
N ALA A 114 35.86 6.22 -10.47
CA ALA A 114 36.70 5.19 -11.09
C ALA A 114 36.57 5.11 -12.62
N TYR A 115 35.54 5.70 -13.24
CA TYR A 115 35.33 5.61 -14.69
C TYR A 115 35.75 6.83 -15.51
N ARG A 116 36.43 7.79 -14.92
CA ARG A 116 36.82 8.99 -15.64
C ARG A 116 38.33 9.25 -15.61
N ASN A 117 39.15 8.26 -15.95
CA ASN A 117 40.45 8.48 -16.62
C ASN A 117 41.21 7.17 -16.85
N PRO A 118 41.00 6.45 -17.97
CA PRO A 118 41.87 5.34 -18.34
C PRO A 118 43.24 5.81 -18.89
N TRP A 119 43.51 7.07 -18.98
CA TRP A 119 44.70 7.62 -19.64
C TRP A 119 45.69 8.33 -18.73
N ARG A 120 45.66 8.14 -17.41
CA ARG A 120 46.66 8.72 -16.51
C ARG A 120 47.63 7.72 -15.90
N PHE A 121 48.01 6.72 -16.69
CA PHE A 121 49.24 5.98 -16.47
C PHE A 121 50.33 6.56 -17.39
N GLY A 122 51.06 7.56 -16.90
CA GLY A 122 52.19 8.12 -17.64
C GLY A 122 52.61 9.45 -17.03
N GLY A 123 53.41 9.42 -16.01
CA GLY A 123 53.96 10.68 -15.45
C GLY A 123 54.97 10.42 -14.35
N TYR A 124 56.16 10.18 -14.78
CA TYR A 124 57.43 10.10 -14.07
C TYR A 124 57.64 11.10 -12.93
N ARG A 125 58.28 10.58 -11.85
CA ARG A 125 59.27 11.26 -11.03
C ARG A 125 58.89 12.63 -10.41
N GLY A 126 58.71 12.60 -9.12
CA GLY A 126 58.78 13.76 -8.25
C GLY A 126 59.06 13.33 -6.84
N PHE A 127 60.33 13.27 -6.48
CA PHE A 127 60.80 13.30 -5.08
C PHE A 127 60.22 14.55 -4.44
N GLY A 128 59.44 14.43 -3.41
CA GLY A 128 58.82 15.58 -2.77
C GLY A 128 58.31 15.28 -1.37
N ARG A 129 59.22 15.31 -0.42
CA ARG A 129 59.04 15.75 0.97
C ARG A 129 57.96 15.08 1.79
N TYR A 130 58.41 14.27 2.73
CA TYR A 130 57.81 13.99 4.02
C TYR A 130 57.11 15.23 4.58
N SER A 131 55.81 15.17 4.67
CA SER A 131 55.01 16.00 5.55
C SER A 131 54.49 15.10 6.67
N PRO A 132 55.04 15.18 7.89
CA PRO A 132 54.69 14.30 9.00
C PRO A 132 53.38 14.69 9.71
N PHE A 133 52.58 15.58 9.15
CA PHE A 133 51.37 16.13 9.78
C PHE A 133 50.08 15.90 8.98
N PHE A 134 49.98 14.78 8.26
CA PHE A 134 48.67 14.37 7.79
C PHE A 134 48.16 13.20 8.66
N TRP A 135 47.71 13.53 9.85
CA TRP A 135 46.86 12.70 10.68
C TRP A 135 45.45 12.65 10.06
N GLY A 136 45.36 12.14 8.88
CA GLY A 136 44.13 11.68 8.26
C GLY A 136 44.26 10.19 8.14
N GLY A 137 43.72 9.45 9.10
CA GLY A 137 43.76 8.01 9.13
C GLY A 137 43.10 7.41 7.92
N GLY A 138 43.86 7.22 6.85
CA GLY A 138 43.49 6.33 5.77
C GLY A 138 43.73 4.91 6.23
N ASP A 139 42.68 4.20 6.54
CA ASP A 139 42.72 2.78 6.83
C ASP A 139 43.25 2.06 5.59
N PRO A 140 44.44 1.42 5.64
CA PRO A 140 45.05 0.77 4.48
C PRO A 140 44.28 -0.49 4.02
N PHE A 141 43.25 -0.92 4.73
CA PHE A 141 42.44 -2.08 4.39
C PHE A 141 41.07 -1.75 3.79
N GLY A 142 40.76 -0.47 3.51
CA GLY A 142 39.61 -0.12 2.67
C GLY A 142 38.24 -0.66 3.11
N TRP A 143 38.09 -0.99 4.37
CA TRP A 143 36.78 -1.29 4.94
C TRP A 143 36.09 0.04 5.21
N GLY A 144 35.51 0.58 4.14
CA GLY A 144 34.84 1.86 4.15
C GLY A 144 33.69 1.89 5.16
N TRP A 145 33.96 2.39 6.34
CA TRP A 145 32.98 2.93 7.24
C TRP A 145 32.59 4.32 6.71
N GLY A 146 31.93 4.35 5.55
CA GLY A 146 31.25 5.56 5.13
C GLY A 146 30.15 5.85 6.15
N PRO A 147 29.82 7.13 6.41
CA PRO A 147 28.72 7.47 7.28
C PRO A 147 27.46 6.80 6.76
N SER A 148 26.92 5.87 7.55
CA SER A 148 25.64 5.24 7.25
C SER A 148 24.56 6.29 7.48
N GLU A 149 23.78 6.58 6.45
CA GLU A 149 22.61 7.44 6.56
C GLU A 149 21.50 6.65 7.27
N ILE A 150 21.08 7.18 8.42
CA ILE A 150 19.93 6.61 9.15
C ILE A 150 18.69 7.29 8.60
N ASP A 151 17.91 6.53 7.85
CA ASP A 151 16.58 6.94 7.39
C ASP A 151 15.55 6.58 8.46
N VAL A 152 14.95 7.61 9.05
CA VAL A 152 13.89 7.45 10.05
C VAL A 152 12.56 7.65 9.36
N SER A 153 11.74 6.61 9.29
CA SER A 153 10.40 6.67 8.73
C SER A 153 9.37 6.19 9.73
N THR A 154 8.23 6.88 9.82
CA THR A 154 7.09 6.43 10.62
C THR A 154 6.23 5.51 9.77
N VAL A 155 5.96 4.31 10.27
CA VAL A 155 5.09 3.33 9.63
C VAL A 155 3.84 3.16 10.49
N TYR A 156 2.69 3.37 9.87
CA TYR A 156 1.37 3.20 10.47
C TYR A 156 0.77 1.86 10.06
N THR A 157 0.04 1.23 10.97
CA THR A 157 -0.78 0.05 10.67
C THR A 157 -2.24 0.43 10.73
N SER A 158 -2.91 0.36 9.59
CA SER A 158 -4.36 0.54 9.49
C SER A 158 -5.07 -0.80 9.49
N PHE A 159 -6.32 -0.82 9.99
CA PHE A 159 -7.15 -2.00 10.02
C PHE A 159 -8.60 -1.66 9.67
N LEU A 160 -9.30 -2.67 9.16
CA LEU A 160 -10.75 -2.74 9.00
C LEU A 160 -11.19 -4.13 9.43
N ASP A 161 -12.00 -4.19 10.48
CA ASP A 161 -12.66 -5.39 10.95
C ASP A 161 -14.14 -5.36 10.53
N MET A 162 -14.61 -6.43 9.93
CA MET A 162 -15.98 -6.58 9.48
C MET A 162 -16.55 -7.88 10.01
N ASP A 163 -17.55 -7.77 10.88
CA ASP A 163 -18.33 -8.90 11.40
C ASP A 163 -19.72 -8.89 10.80
N ILE A 164 -20.18 -10.04 10.33
CA ILE A 164 -21.57 -10.24 9.91
C ILE A 164 -22.19 -11.28 10.81
N LYS A 165 -23.26 -10.89 11.51
CA LYS A 165 -24.01 -11.75 12.41
C LYS A 165 -25.43 -11.95 11.91
N ARG A 166 -25.97 -13.13 12.13
CA ARG A 166 -27.37 -13.40 11.90
C ARG A 166 -28.20 -12.68 12.96
N ALA A 167 -29.20 -11.89 12.51
CA ALA A 167 -30.00 -11.08 13.43
C ALA A 167 -30.84 -11.94 14.39
N ALA A 168 -31.29 -13.11 13.97
CA ALA A 168 -32.19 -13.99 14.74
C ALA A 168 -31.55 -14.57 16.02
N ASP A 169 -30.28 -14.94 15.97
CA ASP A 169 -29.57 -15.64 17.05
C ASP A 169 -28.23 -14.96 17.46
N GLY A 170 -27.86 -13.89 16.80
CA GLY A 170 -26.59 -13.18 17.03
C GLY A 170 -25.33 -13.98 16.66
N LYS A 171 -25.47 -15.12 16.00
CA LYS A 171 -24.34 -15.96 15.60
C LYS A 171 -23.54 -15.30 14.49
N SER A 172 -22.22 -15.24 14.66
CA SER A 172 -21.33 -14.77 13.62
C SER A 172 -21.32 -15.74 12.43
N VAL A 173 -21.51 -15.20 11.23
CA VAL A 173 -21.49 -15.94 9.96
C VAL A 173 -20.35 -15.47 9.05
N PHE A 174 -19.72 -14.34 9.38
CA PHE A 174 -18.51 -13.86 8.75
C PHE A 174 -17.70 -13.02 9.73
N GLU A 175 -16.41 -13.25 9.76
CA GLU A 175 -15.42 -12.44 10.48
C GLU A 175 -14.26 -12.19 9.54
N GLY A 176 -14.02 -10.92 9.23
CA GLY A 176 -12.95 -10.50 8.33
C GLY A 176 -12.13 -9.39 8.91
N THR A 177 -10.81 -9.51 8.83
CA THR A 177 -9.86 -8.48 9.22
C THR A 177 -8.96 -8.14 8.03
N ALA A 178 -8.95 -6.89 7.59
CA ALA A 178 -8.00 -6.36 6.62
C ALA A 178 -7.00 -5.44 7.31
N LYS A 179 -5.70 -5.64 7.10
CA LYS A 179 -4.63 -4.82 7.67
C LYS A 179 -3.65 -4.37 6.60
N ALA A 180 -3.18 -3.12 6.69
CA ALA A 180 -2.16 -2.59 5.80
C ALA A 180 -1.14 -1.73 6.56
N ARG A 181 0.09 -1.68 6.02
CA ARG A 181 1.13 -0.77 6.50
C ARG A 181 1.32 0.35 5.49
N SER A 182 1.43 1.58 5.99
CA SER A 182 1.57 2.77 5.16
C SER A 182 2.43 3.83 5.84
N ALA A 183 2.93 4.79 5.04
CA ALA A 183 3.61 5.98 5.54
C ALA A 183 2.63 7.12 5.90
N THR A 184 1.32 6.89 5.81
CA THR A 184 0.27 7.86 6.15
C THR A 184 -0.74 7.25 7.12
N ASP A 185 -1.32 8.09 7.95
CA ASP A 185 -2.38 7.78 8.91
C ASP A 185 -3.78 8.21 8.44
N ARG A 186 -3.89 8.73 7.21
CA ARG A 186 -5.16 9.28 6.68
C ARG A 186 -6.19 8.18 6.42
N LEU A 187 -7.18 8.05 7.31
CA LEU A 187 -8.26 7.07 7.18
C LEU A 187 -9.03 7.18 5.87
N GLN A 188 -9.25 8.41 5.36
CA GLN A 188 -9.94 8.67 4.10
C GLN A 188 -9.26 8.02 2.87
N ALA A 189 -7.95 7.79 2.95
CA ALA A 189 -7.22 7.09 1.90
C ALA A 189 -7.08 5.59 2.20
N LEU A 190 -6.98 5.22 3.48
CA LEU A 190 -6.69 3.86 3.91
C LEU A 190 -7.93 2.97 3.91
N VAL A 191 -9.04 3.44 4.54
CA VAL A 191 -10.25 2.62 4.72
C VAL A 191 -10.90 2.20 3.41
N PRO A 192 -11.03 3.07 2.37
CA PRO A 192 -11.56 2.62 1.08
C PRO A 192 -10.75 1.50 0.44
N ASN A 193 -9.42 1.55 0.55
CA ASN A 193 -8.56 0.48 0.03
C ASN A 193 -8.66 -0.81 0.87
N LEU A 194 -8.85 -0.70 2.19
CA LEU A 194 -9.08 -1.88 3.05
C LEU A 194 -10.43 -2.54 2.74
N VAL A 195 -11.48 -1.74 2.47
CA VAL A 195 -12.78 -2.25 2.02
C VAL A 195 -12.62 -2.98 0.69
N GLU A 196 -11.95 -2.38 -0.31
CA GLU A 196 -11.70 -3.03 -1.61
C GLU A 196 -10.92 -4.34 -1.46
N ALA A 197 -9.89 -4.35 -0.60
CA ALA A 197 -9.15 -5.56 -0.28
C ALA A 197 -10.04 -6.62 0.39
N MET A 198 -10.91 -6.21 1.34
CA MET A 198 -11.84 -7.10 2.03
C MET A 198 -12.80 -7.79 1.05
N PHE A 199 -13.29 -7.07 0.04
CA PHE A 199 -14.25 -7.61 -0.94
C PHE A 199 -13.59 -8.27 -2.15
N THR A 200 -12.28 -8.15 -2.33
CA THR A 200 -11.58 -8.89 -3.40
C THR A 200 -11.71 -10.39 -3.17
N ARG A 201 -12.43 -11.09 -4.09
CA ARG A 201 -12.77 -12.52 -3.98
C ARG A 201 -13.57 -12.88 -2.72
N PHE A 202 -14.45 -11.99 -2.29
CA PHE A 202 -15.36 -12.24 -1.17
C PHE A 202 -16.36 -13.38 -1.51
N PRO A 203 -16.74 -14.25 -0.55
CA PRO A 203 -16.32 -14.25 0.84
C PRO A 203 -14.97 -14.95 1.10
N GLY A 204 -14.35 -15.60 0.11
CA GLY A 204 -13.11 -16.35 0.25
C GLY A 204 -13.29 -17.71 0.92
N ASN A 205 -12.17 -18.35 1.27
CA ASN A 205 -12.21 -19.60 2.03
C ASN A 205 -12.11 -19.33 3.53
N SER A 206 -12.85 -20.10 4.33
CA SER A 206 -12.79 -19.94 5.79
C SER A 206 -11.42 -20.34 6.34
N GLY A 207 -10.84 -19.49 7.21
CA GLY A 207 -9.52 -19.69 7.80
C GLY A 207 -8.36 -19.26 6.89
N GLU A 208 -8.62 -18.65 5.73
CA GLU A 208 -7.53 -18.17 4.86
C GLU A 208 -7.00 -16.80 5.30
N THR A 209 -5.72 -16.61 5.07
CA THR A 209 -5.06 -15.31 5.17
C THR A 209 -4.34 -15.04 3.86
N VAL A 210 -4.76 -14.00 3.13
CA VAL A 210 -4.24 -13.68 1.80
C VAL A 210 -3.66 -12.29 1.77
N ARG A 211 -2.64 -12.08 0.93
CA ARG A 211 -2.13 -10.76 0.61
C ARG A 211 -2.78 -10.30 -0.70
N ILE A 212 -3.41 -9.15 -0.64
CA ILE A 212 -4.12 -8.53 -1.75
C ILE A 212 -3.46 -7.19 -2.04
N THR A 213 -3.20 -6.91 -3.32
CA THR A 213 -2.73 -5.59 -3.75
C THR A 213 -3.86 -4.90 -4.50
N VAL A 214 -4.43 -3.87 -3.89
CA VAL A 214 -5.47 -3.04 -4.51
C VAL A 214 -4.83 -2.14 -5.55
N PRO A 215 -5.28 -2.16 -6.82
CA PRO A 215 -4.74 -1.27 -7.83
C PRO A 215 -5.06 0.20 -7.50
N PRO A 216 -4.19 1.13 -7.87
CA PRO A 216 -4.48 2.55 -7.68
C PRO A 216 -5.69 2.96 -8.51
N PRO A 217 -6.47 3.95 -8.04
CA PRO A 217 -7.59 4.47 -8.82
C PRO A 217 -7.10 4.98 -10.18
N PRO A 218 -7.89 4.83 -11.25
CA PRO A 218 -7.54 5.33 -12.57
C PRO A 218 -7.24 6.82 -12.49
N LYS A 219 -6.11 7.26 -13.06
CA LYS A 219 -5.76 8.68 -13.11
C LYS A 219 -6.88 9.41 -13.87
N GLN A 220 -7.64 10.24 -13.16
CA GLN A 220 -8.58 11.15 -13.81
C GLN A 220 -7.77 12.06 -14.72
N ALA A 221 -8.04 12.02 -16.03
CA ALA A 221 -7.50 12.99 -16.97
C ALA A 221 -7.95 14.38 -16.50
N ARG A 222 -7.02 15.22 -16.08
CA ARG A 222 -7.33 16.62 -15.79
C ARG A 222 -7.88 17.23 -17.09
N ARG A 223 -9.16 17.56 -17.06
CA ARG A 223 -9.78 18.42 -18.06
C ARG A 223 -9.35 19.85 -17.86
#